data_b6144c239838b02f1ad44fe56f9ffb77
#
_entry.id   b6144c239838b02f1ad44fe56f9ffb77
#
_cell.length_a   1.000
_cell.length_b   1.000
_cell.length_c   1.000
_cell.angle_alpha   90.00
_cell.angle_beta   90.00
_cell.angle_gamma   90.00
#
_symmetry.space_group_name_H-M   'P 1'
#
loop_
_entity.id
_entity.type
_entity.pdbx_description
1 polymer ?
#
loop_
_entity_poly.entity_id
_entity_poly.type
_entity_poly.pdbx_seq_one_letter_code
_entity_poly.pdbx_strand_id
1 'polypeptide(L)'
;MKNIIRLAIAYIRYYKKQAAALLMGVVLSAALFTGIGSLFQSGRMAALENARLEYGDWHYNTRGDFSSEEEFIKKLQGKGYEVEKYGLETVRKAIEEPYNIQFVYADKGYLDMMGRKLKKGKYPEKENEIAMDSYTLKNLGVEEKTGEQVALDGEIFTLSGILTEMPEKLPKQQGDFMQVFVNSTLDYGKNGTFLYLKFAEDGNVYKQVTAFANNFGIKVRNFTRNNGLSSYVGAEAPADILETIKTGLKYKEAGFPYIWEQLNGNGTLTDKVILAALALFSAFVIYSLFQISVSKRMSQYSVMPVSYTHLRAHETG
;
A
#
# COMPACT_ATOMS: atom_id res chain seq x y z
N MET A 1 -48.84 -7.17 -9.47
CA MET A 1 -47.74 -6.18 -9.51
C MET A 1 -48.16 -4.81 -10.05
N LYS A 2 -48.82 -4.67 -11.21
CA LYS A 2 -49.21 -3.35 -11.77
C LYS A 2 -50.03 -2.45 -10.83
N ASN A 3 -50.93 -3.03 -10.02
CA ASN A 3 -51.80 -2.28 -9.09
C ASN A 3 -51.02 -1.75 -7.87
N ILE A 4 -50.00 -2.49 -7.39
CA ILE A 4 -49.15 -2.05 -6.27
C ILE A 4 -48.30 -0.85 -6.71
N ILE A 5 -47.74 -0.91 -7.92
CA ILE A 5 -46.93 0.19 -8.48
C ILE A 5 -47.79 1.45 -8.71
N ARG A 6 -49.00 1.29 -9.21
CA ARG A 6 -49.95 2.43 -9.37
C ARG A 6 -50.32 3.05 -8.03
N LEU A 7 -50.55 2.25 -7.02
CA LEU A 7 -50.83 2.73 -5.65
C LEU A 7 -49.64 3.46 -5.06
N ALA A 8 -48.43 2.92 -5.24
CA ALA A 8 -47.20 3.57 -4.78
C ALA A 8 -46.96 4.93 -5.46
N ILE A 9 -47.18 5.02 -6.78
CA ILE A 9 -47.05 6.27 -7.53
C ILE A 9 -48.09 7.31 -7.08
N ALA A 10 -49.35 6.91 -6.93
CA ALA A 10 -50.41 7.79 -6.42
C ALA A 10 -50.09 8.31 -5.01
N TYR A 11 -49.53 7.43 -4.18
CA TYR A 11 -49.12 7.76 -2.84
C TYR A 11 -47.94 8.79 -2.82
N ILE A 12 -46.91 8.56 -3.64
CA ILE A 12 -45.77 9.49 -3.80
C ILE A 12 -46.26 10.86 -4.30
N ARG A 13 -47.23 10.91 -5.22
CA ARG A 13 -47.80 12.16 -5.71
C ARG A 13 -48.60 12.92 -4.65
N TYR A 14 -49.32 12.20 -3.78
CA TYR A 14 -50.08 12.81 -2.71
C TYR A 14 -49.18 13.37 -1.59
N TYR A 15 -48.14 12.61 -1.19
CA TYR A 15 -47.22 12.97 -0.12
C TYR A 15 -45.83 13.46 -0.67
N LYS A 16 -45.82 14.24 -1.77
CA LYS A 16 -44.63 14.63 -2.48
C LYS A 16 -43.56 15.30 -1.61
N LYS A 17 -43.91 16.13 -0.62
CA LYS A 17 -42.93 16.75 0.29
C LYS A 17 -42.21 15.74 1.18
N GLN A 18 -42.94 14.72 1.68
CA GLN A 18 -42.37 13.66 2.52
C GLN A 18 -41.53 12.68 1.70
N ALA A 19 -42.01 12.29 0.52
CA ALA A 19 -41.29 11.44 -0.41
C ALA A 19 -39.99 12.12 -0.88
N ALA A 20 -40.01 13.44 -1.16
CA ALA A 20 -38.82 14.21 -1.51
C ALA A 20 -37.84 14.30 -0.35
N ALA A 21 -38.30 14.52 0.89
CA ALA A 21 -37.43 14.56 2.07
C ALA A 21 -36.74 13.21 2.32
N LEU A 22 -37.48 12.10 2.17
CA LEU A 22 -36.96 10.75 2.29
C LEU A 22 -35.92 10.45 1.21
N LEU A 23 -36.22 10.79 -0.04
CA LEU A 23 -35.29 10.63 -1.17
C LEU A 23 -34.00 11.46 -0.97
N MET A 24 -34.15 12.73 -0.59
CA MET A 24 -32.98 13.58 -0.29
C MET A 24 -32.12 13.01 0.84
N GLY A 25 -32.73 12.50 1.91
CA GLY A 25 -31.99 11.84 3.00
C GLY A 25 -31.19 10.63 2.54
N VAL A 26 -31.78 9.78 1.71
CA VAL A 26 -31.08 8.61 1.13
C VAL A 26 -29.96 9.06 0.20
N VAL A 27 -30.21 10.03 -0.68
CA VAL A 27 -29.19 10.55 -1.61
C VAL A 27 -28.05 11.21 -0.84
N LEU A 28 -28.32 12.03 0.16
CA LEU A 28 -27.29 12.67 0.99
C LEU A 28 -26.46 11.62 1.76
N SER A 29 -27.11 10.62 2.36
CA SER A 29 -26.41 9.53 3.05
C SER A 29 -25.50 8.74 2.11
N ALA A 30 -25.99 8.42 0.92
CA ALA A 30 -25.21 7.72 -0.11
C ALA A 30 -24.05 8.59 -0.60
N ALA A 31 -24.27 9.87 -0.85
CA ALA A 31 -23.23 10.82 -1.27
C ALA A 31 -22.14 11.02 -0.21
N LEU A 32 -22.51 11.12 1.07
CA LEU A 32 -21.55 11.19 2.17
C LEU A 32 -20.72 9.90 2.27
N PHE A 33 -21.36 8.74 2.23
CA PHE A 33 -20.67 7.46 2.31
C PHE A 33 -19.68 7.26 1.16
N THR A 34 -20.12 7.51 -0.07
CA THR A 34 -19.26 7.37 -1.26
C THR A 34 -18.17 8.45 -1.30
N GLY A 35 -18.49 9.70 -0.95
CA GLY A 35 -17.54 10.80 -0.95
C GLY A 35 -16.42 10.60 0.06
N ILE A 36 -16.74 10.24 1.31
CA ILE A 36 -15.74 9.97 2.35
C ILE A 36 -14.93 8.71 2.00
N GLY A 37 -15.56 7.65 1.49
CA GLY A 37 -14.87 6.44 1.05
C GLY A 37 -13.87 6.74 -0.08
N SER A 38 -14.24 7.58 -1.05
CA SER A 38 -13.37 8.00 -2.15
C SER A 38 -12.18 8.83 -1.66
N LEU A 39 -12.42 9.80 -0.76
CA LEU A 39 -11.34 10.61 -0.16
C LEU A 39 -10.34 9.74 0.61
N PHE A 40 -10.84 8.78 1.36
CA PHE A 40 -10.04 7.86 2.13
C PHE A 40 -9.14 6.99 1.22
N GLN A 41 -9.72 6.43 0.18
CA GLN A 41 -8.98 5.64 -0.82
C GLN A 41 -7.93 6.48 -1.54
N SER A 42 -8.30 7.70 -1.94
CA SER A 42 -7.35 8.63 -2.60
C SER A 42 -6.19 9.01 -1.68
N GLY A 43 -6.45 9.26 -0.40
CA GLY A 43 -5.43 9.54 0.60
C GLY A 43 -4.47 8.36 0.79
N ARG A 44 -5.00 7.14 0.85
CA ARG A 44 -4.21 5.92 0.96
C ARG A 44 -3.34 5.68 -0.28
N MET A 45 -3.87 5.90 -1.48
CA MET A 45 -3.11 5.78 -2.72
C MET A 45 -1.98 6.81 -2.79
N ALA A 46 -2.25 8.07 -2.41
CA ALA A 46 -1.22 9.10 -2.34
C ALA A 46 -0.12 8.77 -1.31
N ALA A 47 -0.50 8.23 -0.15
CA ALA A 47 0.44 7.80 0.88
C ALA A 47 1.32 6.63 0.40
N LEU A 48 0.73 5.64 -0.31
CA LEU A 48 1.47 4.54 -0.92
C LEU A 48 2.46 5.05 -1.97
N GLU A 49 2.04 5.98 -2.83
CA GLU A 49 2.92 6.55 -3.86
C GLU A 49 4.10 7.31 -3.24
N ASN A 50 3.86 8.10 -2.20
CA ASN A 50 4.92 8.75 -1.44
C ASN A 50 5.86 7.73 -0.79
N ALA A 51 5.32 6.64 -0.23
CA ALA A 51 6.14 5.58 0.35
C ALA A 51 7.02 4.89 -0.71
N ARG A 52 6.53 4.69 -1.94
CA ARG A 52 7.35 4.18 -3.06
C ARG A 52 8.52 5.10 -3.39
N LEU A 53 8.31 6.41 -3.37
CA LEU A 53 9.38 7.38 -3.60
C LEU A 53 10.43 7.37 -2.48
N GLU A 54 10.00 7.17 -1.22
CA GLU A 54 10.88 7.20 -0.05
C GLU A 54 11.62 5.90 0.20
N TYR A 55 11.04 4.74 -0.16
CA TYR A 55 11.56 3.40 0.17
C TYR A 55 11.87 2.54 -1.05
N GLY A 56 11.56 3.00 -2.27
CA GLY A 56 11.61 2.22 -3.50
C GLY A 56 10.34 1.38 -3.74
N ASP A 57 10.08 1.02 -5.00
CA ASP A 57 8.87 0.30 -5.45
C ASP A 57 9.08 -1.22 -5.47
N TRP A 58 9.39 -1.79 -4.31
CA TRP A 58 9.59 -3.23 -4.10
C TRP A 58 8.94 -3.70 -2.80
N HIS A 59 8.56 -4.98 -2.70
CA HIS A 59 7.88 -5.54 -1.54
C HIS A 59 8.79 -6.38 -0.65
N TYR A 60 9.60 -7.23 -1.25
CA TYR A 60 10.55 -8.11 -0.57
C TYR A 60 11.86 -8.20 -1.32
N ASN A 61 12.95 -8.40 -0.58
CA ASN A 61 14.20 -8.84 -1.16
C ASN A 61 14.71 -10.10 -0.44
N THR A 62 15.53 -10.85 -1.12
CA THR A 62 16.26 -11.99 -0.55
C THR A 62 17.62 -12.11 -1.19
N ARG A 63 18.58 -12.63 -0.42
CA ARG A 63 19.94 -12.89 -0.91
C ARG A 63 20.06 -14.34 -1.36
N GLY A 64 20.72 -14.57 -2.49
CA GLY A 64 20.95 -15.91 -3.01
C GLY A 64 21.85 -15.92 -4.24
N ASP A 65 22.00 -17.08 -4.83
CA ASP A 65 22.66 -17.23 -6.14
C ASP A 65 21.60 -17.13 -7.23
N PHE A 66 21.24 -15.89 -7.55
CA PHE A 66 20.27 -15.58 -8.59
C PHE A 66 21.00 -15.17 -9.85
N SER A 67 20.63 -15.78 -10.96
CA SER A 67 21.11 -15.42 -12.30
C SER A 67 19.90 -15.08 -13.17
N SER A 68 20.15 -14.29 -14.24
CA SER A 68 19.10 -13.95 -15.23
C SER A 68 18.81 -15.08 -16.23
N GLU A 69 19.07 -16.34 -15.85
CA GLU A 69 18.88 -17.50 -16.72
C GLU A 69 17.40 -17.79 -16.98
N GLU A 70 17.11 -18.39 -18.12
CA GLU A 70 15.72 -18.69 -18.55
C GLU A 70 14.96 -19.53 -17.52
N GLU A 71 15.63 -20.42 -16.80
CA GLU A 71 15.00 -21.26 -15.77
C GLU A 71 14.51 -20.44 -14.59
N PHE A 72 15.28 -19.44 -14.16
CA PHE A 72 14.88 -18.49 -13.13
C PHE A 72 13.68 -17.67 -13.59
N ILE A 73 13.73 -17.12 -14.81
CA ILE A 73 12.63 -16.32 -15.37
C ILE A 73 11.32 -17.12 -15.44
N LYS A 74 11.39 -18.41 -15.84
CA LYS A 74 10.22 -19.30 -15.87
C LYS A 74 9.60 -19.52 -14.48
N LYS A 75 10.40 -19.51 -13.43
CA LYS A 75 9.93 -19.66 -12.04
C LYS A 75 9.36 -18.38 -11.44
N LEU A 76 9.52 -17.21 -12.09
CA LEU A 76 8.93 -15.95 -11.58
C LEU A 76 7.41 -15.94 -11.68
N GLN A 77 6.82 -16.78 -12.52
CA GLN A 77 5.38 -16.98 -12.60
C GLN A 77 5.02 -18.37 -12.07
N GLY A 78 4.13 -18.41 -11.08
CA GLY A 78 3.78 -19.68 -10.44
C GLY A 78 2.40 -19.67 -9.80
N LYS A 79 1.98 -20.84 -9.34
CA LYS A 79 0.67 -20.94 -8.68
C LYS A 79 0.67 -20.22 -7.33
N GLY A 80 -0.23 -19.24 -7.17
CA GLY A 80 -0.43 -18.53 -5.92
C GLY A 80 0.42 -17.27 -5.73
N TYR A 81 1.17 -16.85 -6.73
CA TYR A 81 1.87 -15.57 -6.79
C TYR A 81 2.00 -15.07 -8.22
N GLU A 82 2.11 -13.76 -8.36
CA GLU A 82 2.38 -13.07 -9.62
C GLU A 82 3.44 -12.01 -9.36
N VAL A 83 4.63 -12.20 -9.95
CA VAL A 83 5.72 -11.21 -9.87
C VAL A 83 5.49 -10.17 -10.96
N GLU A 84 5.13 -8.96 -10.55
CA GLU A 84 4.92 -7.81 -11.45
C GLU A 84 6.26 -7.27 -11.96
N LYS A 85 7.23 -7.13 -11.03
CA LYS A 85 8.60 -6.69 -11.34
C LYS A 85 9.60 -7.45 -10.48
N TYR A 86 10.79 -7.63 -11.02
CA TYR A 86 11.95 -8.08 -10.25
C TYR A 86 13.19 -7.29 -10.64
N GLY A 87 14.20 -7.29 -9.78
CA GLY A 87 15.48 -6.67 -10.04
C GLY A 87 16.59 -7.37 -9.29
N LEU A 88 17.76 -7.42 -9.91
CA LEU A 88 18.96 -8.02 -9.35
C LEU A 88 19.98 -6.93 -9.02
N GLU A 89 20.51 -6.99 -7.80
CA GLU A 89 21.63 -6.21 -7.35
C GLU A 89 22.72 -7.15 -6.84
N THR A 90 23.92 -7.06 -7.40
CA THR A 90 25.08 -7.83 -6.94
C THR A 90 26.07 -6.88 -6.28
N VAL A 91 26.27 -7.04 -4.98
CA VAL A 91 27.34 -6.36 -4.27
C VAL A 91 28.65 -7.04 -4.61
N ARG A 92 29.53 -6.31 -5.27
CA ARG A 92 30.85 -6.79 -5.69
C ARG A 92 31.90 -6.58 -4.61
N LYS A 93 31.87 -5.42 -3.97
CA LYS A 93 32.80 -5.02 -2.92
C LYS A 93 32.11 -4.05 -1.97
N ALA A 94 32.48 -4.09 -0.71
CA ALA A 94 32.09 -3.09 0.27
C ALA A 94 33.35 -2.53 0.95
N ILE A 95 33.39 -1.22 1.13
CA ILE A 95 34.43 -0.49 1.88
C ILE A 95 33.70 0.13 3.07
N GLU A 96 34.09 -0.23 4.30
CA GLU A 96 33.38 0.21 5.50
C GLU A 96 33.92 1.54 6.03
N GLU A 97 35.22 1.84 5.82
CA GLU A 97 35.87 3.08 6.32
C GLU A 97 36.62 3.82 5.21
N PRO A 98 36.64 5.15 5.21
CA PRO A 98 35.94 6.07 6.14
C PRO A 98 34.45 6.23 5.85
N TYR A 99 33.94 5.63 4.78
CA TYR A 99 32.56 5.66 4.35
C TYR A 99 32.10 4.25 4.01
N ASN A 100 30.86 3.92 4.31
CA ASN A 100 30.25 2.67 3.87
C ASN A 100 29.90 2.77 2.37
N ILE A 101 30.79 2.32 1.52
CA ILE A 101 30.66 2.35 0.05
C ILE A 101 30.47 0.93 -0.46
N GLN A 102 29.43 0.73 -1.24
CA GLN A 102 29.17 -0.54 -1.91
C GLN A 102 29.35 -0.38 -3.42
N PHE A 103 30.27 -1.17 -3.98
CA PHE A 103 30.39 -1.34 -5.43
C PHE A 103 29.34 -2.36 -5.88
N VAL A 104 28.41 -1.91 -6.68
CA VAL A 104 27.26 -2.71 -7.06
C VAL A 104 27.11 -2.80 -8.59
N TYR A 105 26.78 -3.98 -9.06
CA TYR A 105 26.20 -4.17 -10.37
C TYR A 105 24.70 -4.39 -10.20
N ALA A 106 23.90 -3.66 -10.95
CA ALA A 106 22.45 -3.76 -10.89
C ALA A 106 21.85 -3.88 -12.29
N ASP A 107 20.79 -4.67 -12.39
CA ASP A 107 20.02 -4.76 -13.63
C ASP A 107 19.00 -3.60 -13.76
N LYS A 108 18.39 -3.53 -14.93
CA LYS A 108 17.39 -2.49 -15.20
C LYS A 108 16.19 -2.56 -14.25
N GLY A 109 15.79 -3.77 -13.85
CA GLY A 109 14.64 -3.95 -12.95
C GLY A 109 14.90 -3.33 -11.57
N TYR A 110 16.09 -3.55 -11.01
CA TYR A 110 16.49 -2.89 -9.76
C TYR A 110 16.52 -1.37 -9.90
N LEU A 111 17.18 -0.86 -10.97
CA LEU A 111 17.28 0.57 -11.20
C LEU A 111 15.90 1.25 -11.32
N ASP A 112 14.97 0.60 -12.02
CA ASP A 112 13.60 1.11 -12.16
C ASP A 112 12.84 1.10 -10.83
N MET A 113 12.95 0.03 -10.03
CA MET A 113 12.29 -0.08 -8.72
C MET A 113 12.85 0.91 -7.70
N MET A 114 14.15 1.23 -7.79
CA MET A 114 14.81 2.20 -6.92
C MET A 114 14.74 3.63 -7.46
N GLY A 115 14.09 3.85 -8.62
CA GLY A 115 14.01 5.17 -9.24
C GLY A 115 15.37 5.73 -9.68
N ARG A 116 16.35 4.86 -9.92
CA ARG A 116 17.73 5.22 -10.27
C ARG A 116 17.85 5.52 -11.77
N LYS A 117 17.67 6.76 -12.14
CA LYS A 117 17.72 7.22 -13.55
C LYS A 117 19.02 7.99 -13.80
N LEU A 118 19.51 7.92 -15.03
CA LEU A 118 20.63 8.77 -15.46
C LEU A 118 20.18 10.24 -15.52
N LYS A 119 20.90 11.11 -14.81
CA LYS A 119 20.83 12.57 -14.96
C LYS A 119 21.75 13.04 -16.10
N LYS A 120 22.98 12.46 -16.18
CA LYS A 120 23.99 12.77 -17.18
C LYS A 120 24.81 11.52 -17.50
N GLY A 121 25.38 11.47 -18.72
CA GLY A 121 26.30 10.40 -19.11
C GLY A 121 25.61 9.08 -19.43
N LYS A 122 26.25 7.96 -19.08
CA LYS A 122 25.80 6.60 -19.34
C LYS A 122 26.10 5.68 -18.15
N TYR A 123 25.44 4.54 -18.08
CA TYR A 123 25.82 3.47 -17.15
C TYR A 123 27.21 2.92 -17.52
N PRO A 124 27.98 2.41 -16.52
CA PRO A 124 29.30 1.84 -16.75
C PRO A 124 29.26 0.66 -17.73
N GLU A 125 30.04 0.75 -18.79
CA GLU A 125 30.20 -0.31 -19.80
C GLU A 125 31.59 -0.96 -19.73
N LYS A 126 32.57 -0.27 -19.16
CA LYS A 126 33.96 -0.75 -19.00
C LYS A 126 34.26 -0.93 -17.53
N GLU A 127 35.27 -1.77 -17.24
CA GLU A 127 35.71 -2.06 -15.86
C GLU A 127 36.18 -0.86 -15.08
N ASN A 128 36.77 0.13 -15.75
CA ASN A 128 37.23 1.35 -15.15
C ASN A 128 36.20 2.50 -15.16
N GLU A 129 34.97 2.23 -15.55
CA GLU A 129 33.87 3.20 -15.53
C GLU A 129 32.99 2.98 -14.28
N ILE A 130 32.55 4.08 -13.69
CA ILE A 130 31.61 4.07 -12.55
C ILE A 130 30.50 5.08 -12.75
N ALA A 131 29.37 4.84 -12.09
CA ALA A 131 28.29 5.82 -11.99
C ALA A 131 27.85 5.99 -10.53
N MET A 132 27.54 7.22 -10.14
CA MET A 132 27.16 7.58 -8.77
C MET A 132 26.06 8.65 -8.78
N ASP A 133 25.40 8.84 -7.66
CA ASP A 133 24.51 9.98 -7.45
C ASP A 133 25.26 11.21 -6.90
N SER A 134 24.57 12.33 -6.92
CA SER A 134 25.12 13.60 -6.45
C SER A 134 25.51 13.57 -4.97
N TYR A 135 24.73 12.84 -4.14
CA TYR A 135 25.03 12.67 -2.71
C TYR A 135 26.35 11.94 -2.51
N THR A 136 26.57 10.84 -3.21
CA THR A 136 27.81 10.05 -3.16
C THR A 136 29.00 10.88 -3.66
N LEU A 137 28.86 11.59 -4.80
CA LEU A 137 29.90 12.45 -5.34
C LEU A 137 30.31 13.55 -4.35
N LYS A 138 29.34 14.22 -3.73
CA LYS A 138 29.58 15.28 -2.75
C LYS A 138 30.34 14.75 -1.52
N ASN A 139 29.96 13.59 -0.99
CA ASN A 139 30.64 13.03 0.18
C ASN A 139 32.07 12.57 -0.14
N LEU A 140 32.33 12.18 -1.37
CA LEU A 140 33.67 11.82 -1.85
C LEU A 140 34.52 13.05 -2.31
N GLY A 141 33.95 14.25 -2.31
CA GLY A 141 34.62 15.47 -2.76
C GLY A 141 34.89 15.49 -4.28
N VAL A 142 34.09 14.75 -5.07
CA VAL A 142 34.21 14.63 -6.53
C VAL A 142 33.28 15.63 -7.21
N GLU A 143 33.78 16.32 -8.26
CA GLU A 143 32.96 17.23 -9.07
C GLU A 143 31.86 16.47 -9.82
N GLU A 144 30.62 17.02 -9.86
CA GLU A 144 29.47 16.45 -10.57
C GLU A 144 29.59 16.64 -12.09
N LYS A 145 30.62 16.01 -12.68
CA LYS A 145 30.95 16.09 -14.09
C LYS A 145 31.44 14.77 -14.64
N THR A 146 30.80 14.28 -15.71
CA THR A 146 31.24 13.07 -16.40
C THR A 146 32.63 13.23 -16.99
N GLY A 147 33.45 12.16 -16.91
CA GLY A 147 34.84 12.14 -17.32
C GLY A 147 35.86 12.44 -16.19
N GLU A 148 35.38 12.86 -15.01
CA GLU A 148 36.23 13.05 -13.84
C GLU A 148 36.88 11.72 -13.41
N GLN A 149 38.11 11.81 -12.91
CA GLN A 149 38.84 10.66 -12.36
C GLN A 149 38.54 10.56 -10.86
N VAL A 150 38.15 9.40 -10.42
CA VAL A 150 37.76 9.13 -9.03
C VAL A 150 38.67 8.04 -8.48
N ALA A 151 39.44 8.37 -7.44
CA ALA A 151 40.26 7.38 -6.74
C ALA A 151 39.43 6.73 -5.62
N LEU A 152 39.20 5.41 -5.70
CA LEU A 152 38.51 4.63 -4.70
C LEU A 152 39.31 3.36 -4.43
N ASP A 153 39.60 3.11 -3.16
CA ASP A 153 40.32 1.91 -2.70
C ASP A 153 41.63 1.59 -3.47
N GLY A 154 42.38 2.64 -3.81
CA GLY A 154 43.66 2.52 -4.53
C GLY A 154 43.54 2.33 -6.05
N GLU A 155 42.35 2.29 -6.59
CA GLU A 155 42.04 2.21 -8.03
C GLU A 155 41.53 3.55 -8.56
N ILE A 156 41.77 3.82 -9.84
CA ILE A 156 41.30 5.04 -10.51
C ILE A 156 40.21 4.68 -11.50
N PHE A 157 39.04 5.25 -11.28
CA PHE A 157 37.87 5.07 -12.13
C PHE A 157 37.52 6.36 -12.87
N THR A 158 36.82 6.22 -13.99
CA THR A 158 36.25 7.34 -14.73
C THR A 158 34.76 7.43 -14.45
N LEU A 159 34.29 8.59 -14.00
CA LEU A 159 32.86 8.85 -13.78
C LEU A 159 32.12 8.89 -15.13
N SER A 160 31.46 7.80 -15.51
CA SER A 160 30.74 7.68 -16.77
C SER A 160 29.30 8.17 -16.70
N GLY A 161 28.69 8.14 -15.53
CA GLY A 161 27.30 8.51 -15.33
C GLY A 161 26.99 9.12 -13.97
N ILE A 162 26.01 10.03 -13.97
CA ILE A 162 25.47 10.65 -12.77
C ILE A 162 24.02 10.27 -12.67
N LEU A 163 23.62 9.68 -11.54
CA LEU A 163 22.31 9.12 -11.29
C LEU A 163 21.45 10.05 -10.43
N THR A 164 20.14 9.79 -10.44
CA THR A 164 19.22 10.32 -9.43
C THR A 164 19.59 9.76 -8.06
N GLU A 165 19.21 10.49 -7.01
CA GLU A 165 19.42 10.03 -5.63
C GLU A 165 18.70 8.70 -5.36
N MET A 166 19.22 7.96 -4.40
CA MET A 166 18.57 6.78 -3.85
C MET A 166 17.31 7.19 -3.06
N PRO A 167 16.27 6.34 -2.99
CA PRO A 167 15.15 6.58 -2.08
C PRO A 167 15.62 6.92 -0.68
N GLU A 168 15.19 8.05 -0.12
CA GLU A 168 15.80 8.69 1.06
C GLU A 168 15.87 7.77 2.30
N LYS A 169 14.86 6.94 2.49
CA LYS A 169 14.76 6.08 3.68
C LYS A 169 15.37 4.69 3.50
N LEU A 170 15.75 4.32 2.29
CA LEU A 170 16.33 3.01 2.02
C LEU A 170 17.71 2.84 2.71
N PRO A 171 18.67 3.77 2.60
CA PRO A 171 19.96 3.66 3.28
C PRO A 171 19.82 3.57 4.80
N LYS A 172 18.92 4.36 5.39
CA LYS A 172 18.66 4.38 6.84
C LYS A 172 18.15 3.03 7.39
N GLN A 173 17.44 2.26 6.56
CA GLN A 173 17.00 0.89 6.94
C GLN A 173 18.12 -0.15 6.87
N GLN A 174 19.13 0.08 6.03
CA GLN A 174 20.18 -0.88 5.72
C GLN A 174 21.58 -0.46 6.20
N GLY A 175 21.69 0.62 6.99
CA GLY A 175 22.93 1.04 7.64
C GLY A 175 23.73 2.12 6.90
N ASP A 176 23.07 3.15 6.36
CA ASP A 176 23.67 4.35 5.76
C ASP A 176 24.87 4.04 4.82
N PHE A 177 24.58 3.53 3.64
CA PHE A 177 25.59 3.20 2.64
C PHE A 177 25.47 4.10 1.40
N MET A 178 26.58 4.26 0.68
CA MET A 178 26.65 4.87 -0.65
C MET A 178 26.87 3.79 -1.70
N GLN A 179 26.25 3.96 -2.87
CA GLN A 179 26.41 3.02 -3.98
C GLN A 179 27.25 3.60 -5.10
N VAL A 180 28.25 2.84 -5.50
CA VAL A 180 29.04 3.05 -6.71
C VAL A 180 28.68 1.96 -7.70
N PHE A 181 27.99 2.33 -8.76
CA PHE A 181 27.60 1.40 -9.82
C PHE A 181 28.81 1.09 -10.72
N VAL A 182 29.00 -0.20 -10.98
CA VAL A 182 30.10 -0.73 -11.80
C VAL A 182 29.57 -1.60 -12.93
N ASN A 183 30.42 -1.94 -13.87
CA ASN A 183 30.11 -2.89 -14.93
C ASN A 183 29.97 -4.33 -14.37
N SER A 184 29.21 -5.17 -15.07
CA SER A 184 28.97 -6.58 -14.72
C SER A 184 30.24 -7.43 -14.76
N THR A 185 31.25 -7.04 -15.54
CA THR A 185 32.49 -7.80 -15.72
C THR A 185 33.51 -7.54 -14.62
N LEU A 186 33.35 -6.46 -13.84
CA LEU A 186 34.26 -6.14 -12.76
C LEU A 186 34.17 -7.21 -11.65
N ASP A 187 35.23 -7.98 -11.50
CA ASP A 187 35.27 -9.12 -10.58
C ASP A 187 36.02 -8.80 -9.30
N TYR A 188 35.34 -8.32 -8.29
CA TYR A 188 35.85 -8.20 -6.91
C TYR A 188 35.46 -9.43 -6.04
N GLY A 189 35.03 -10.53 -6.67
CA GLY A 189 34.36 -11.62 -5.98
C GLY A 189 32.88 -11.29 -5.68
N LYS A 190 32.07 -12.32 -5.58
CA LYS A 190 30.64 -12.15 -5.32
C LYS A 190 30.38 -12.06 -3.81
N ASN A 191 30.05 -10.89 -3.30
CA ASN A 191 29.56 -10.76 -1.94
C ASN A 191 28.08 -11.16 -1.78
N GLY A 192 27.41 -11.46 -2.88
CA GLY A 192 26.04 -11.96 -2.96
C GLY A 192 25.16 -11.15 -3.88
N THR A 193 24.18 -11.82 -4.44
CA THR A 193 23.15 -11.20 -5.27
C THR A 193 21.88 -11.10 -4.48
N PHE A 194 21.27 -9.93 -4.50
CA PHE A 194 19.95 -9.67 -3.94
C PHE A 194 18.91 -9.68 -5.05
N LEU A 195 17.86 -10.43 -4.84
CA LEU A 195 16.67 -10.43 -5.67
C LEU A 195 15.62 -9.55 -5.01
N TYR A 196 15.27 -8.45 -5.64
CA TYR A 196 14.17 -7.57 -5.25
C TYR A 196 12.91 -7.98 -6.02
N LEU A 197 11.79 -8.06 -5.34
CA LEU A 197 10.52 -8.54 -5.87
C LEU A 197 9.40 -7.54 -5.60
N LYS A 198 8.63 -7.25 -6.63
CA LYS A 198 7.33 -6.62 -6.53
C LYS A 198 6.28 -7.59 -7.03
N PHE A 199 5.35 -7.97 -6.18
CA PHE A 199 4.20 -8.82 -6.50
C PHE A 199 3.01 -7.97 -6.95
N ALA A 200 2.05 -8.58 -7.63
CA ALA A 200 0.78 -7.97 -7.92
C ALA A 200 0.08 -7.51 -6.63
N GLU A 201 -0.45 -6.28 -6.64
CA GLU A 201 -1.01 -5.65 -5.43
C GLU A 201 -2.50 -6.01 -5.27
N ASP A 202 -2.78 -7.29 -5.03
CA ASP A 202 -4.10 -7.83 -4.75
C ASP A 202 -4.53 -7.72 -3.26
N GLY A 203 -3.70 -7.05 -2.45
CA GLY A 203 -3.92 -6.86 -1.02
C GLY A 203 -3.38 -7.98 -0.13
N ASN A 204 -2.68 -8.97 -0.67
CA ASN A 204 -2.11 -10.07 0.12
C ASN A 204 -0.72 -10.50 -0.36
N VAL A 205 0.21 -9.56 -0.40
CA VAL A 205 1.59 -9.79 -0.84
C VAL A 205 2.33 -10.79 0.07
N TYR A 206 1.99 -10.87 1.36
CA TYR A 206 2.56 -11.88 2.26
C TYR A 206 2.24 -13.31 1.82
N LYS A 207 1.02 -13.56 1.36
CA LYS A 207 0.64 -14.88 0.84
C LYS A 207 1.38 -15.20 -0.45
N GLN A 208 1.57 -14.20 -1.31
CA GLN A 208 2.32 -14.37 -2.56
C GLN A 208 3.79 -14.66 -2.31
N VAL A 209 4.48 -13.93 -1.41
CA VAL A 209 5.88 -14.25 -1.08
C VAL A 209 6.02 -15.61 -0.42
N THR A 210 5.03 -16.06 0.36
CA THR A 210 5.04 -17.41 0.96
C THR A 210 4.95 -18.48 -0.12
N ALA A 211 4.07 -18.32 -1.11
CA ALA A 211 3.96 -19.25 -2.23
C ALA A 211 5.23 -19.25 -3.11
N PHE A 212 5.78 -18.06 -3.38
CA PHE A 212 7.06 -17.89 -4.08
C PHE A 212 8.20 -18.59 -3.35
N ALA A 213 8.37 -18.33 -2.07
CA ALA A 213 9.40 -18.93 -1.22
C ALA A 213 9.36 -20.46 -1.26
N ASN A 214 8.15 -21.03 -1.16
CA ASN A 214 7.94 -22.48 -1.26
C ASN A 214 8.35 -23.03 -2.62
N ASN A 215 8.01 -22.33 -3.72
CA ASN A 215 8.37 -22.75 -5.07
C ASN A 215 9.89 -22.72 -5.33
N PHE A 216 10.59 -21.77 -4.71
CA PHE A 216 12.05 -21.65 -4.80
C PHE A 216 12.81 -22.43 -3.73
N GLY A 217 12.14 -23.10 -2.79
CA GLY A 217 12.76 -23.79 -1.67
C GLY A 217 13.46 -22.86 -0.67
N ILE A 218 13.08 -21.60 -0.63
CA ILE A 218 13.62 -20.57 0.26
C ILE A 218 12.69 -20.41 1.45
N LYS A 219 13.22 -20.29 2.66
CA LYS A 219 12.37 -20.00 3.84
C LYS A 219 11.92 -18.55 3.81
N VAL A 220 10.63 -18.29 4.08
CA VAL A 220 10.05 -16.92 4.10
C VAL A 220 10.83 -15.96 5.02
N ARG A 221 11.36 -16.45 6.13
CA ARG A 221 12.20 -15.66 7.06
C ARG A 221 13.50 -15.12 6.45
N ASN A 222 13.94 -15.64 5.31
CA ASN A 222 15.11 -15.16 4.59
C ASN A 222 14.79 -13.98 3.66
N PHE A 223 13.51 -13.62 3.57
CA PHE A 223 13.08 -12.44 2.84
C PHE A 223 13.03 -11.23 3.78
N THR A 224 13.70 -10.17 3.37
CA THR A 224 13.60 -8.86 4.01
C THR A 224 12.45 -8.09 3.40
N ARG A 225 11.58 -7.58 4.23
CA ARG A 225 10.38 -6.83 3.82
C ARG A 225 10.70 -5.34 3.66
N ASN A 226 10.09 -4.70 2.68
CA ASN A 226 10.05 -3.25 2.60
C ASN A 226 9.05 -2.71 3.64
N ASN A 227 9.57 -2.23 4.77
CA ASN A 227 8.74 -1.78 5.88
C ASN A 227 7.89 -0.55 5.52
N GLY A 228 8.34 0.29 4.57
CA GLY A 228 7.59 1.47 4.13
C GLY A 228 6.33 1.14 3.34
N LEU A 229 6.30 0.01 2.63
CA LEU A 229 5.16 -0.40 1.80
C LEU A 229 4.30 -1.47 2.43
N SER A 230 4.84 -2.22 3.41
CA SER A 230 4.29 -3.49 3.87
C SER A 230 2.80 -3.46 4.25
N SER A 231 2.37 -2.42 4.94
CA SER A 231 0.99 -2.29 5.40
C SER A 231 0.00 -1.89 4.31
N TYR A 232 0.49 -1.13 3.32
CA TYR A 232 -0.36 -0.70 2.20
C TYR A 232 -0.72 -1.87 1.28
N VAL A 233 0.21 -2.83 1.12
CA VAL A 233 0.10 -3.92 0.14
C VAL A 233 -0.18 -5.29 0.77
N GLY A 234 -0.35 -5.35 2.10
CA GLY A 234 -0.57 -6.61 2.80
C GLY A 234 0.66 -7.53 2.80
N ALA A 235 1.85 -6.95 2.94
CA ALA A 235 3.11 -7.68 3.01
C ALA A 235 3.48 -8.11 4.45
N GLU A 236 2.60 -7.92 5.41
CA GLU A 236 2.80 -8.34 6.79
C GLU A 236 2.23 -9.74 7.02
N ALA A 237 2.93 -10.53 7.85
CA ALA A 237 2.38 -11.79 8.32
C ALA A 237 1.05 -11.51 9.04
N PRO A 238 0.01 -12.32 8.82
CA PRO A 238 -1.22 -12.17 9.57
C PRO A 238 -0.95 -12.26 11.07
N ALA A 239 -1.42 -11.27 11.82
CA ALA A 239 -1.34 -11.32 13.28
C ALA A 239 -2.12 -12.54 13.77
N ASP A 240 -1.51 -13.36 14.63
CA ASP A 240 -2.26 -14.36 15.40
C ASP A 240 -3.11 -13.61 16.42
N ILE A 241 -4.38 -13.40 16.08
CA ILE A 241 -5.35 -12.64 16.87
C ILE A 241 -5.44 -13.22 18.30
N LEU A 242 -5.45 -14.53 18.43
CA LEU A 242 -5.60 -15.19 19.72
C LEU A 242 -4.34 -14.99 20.59
N GLU A 243 -3.16 -15.14 20.01
CA GLU A 243 -1.89 -14.91 20.70
C GLU A 243 -1.70 -13.42 21.05
N THR A 244 -2.06 -12.53 20.13
CA THR A 244 -2.03 -11.07 20.36
C THR A 244 -2.93 -10.67 21.52
N ILE A 245 -4.15 -11.19 21.60
CA ILE A 245 -5.08 -10.92 22.70
C ILE A 245 -4.54 -11.50 24.01
N LYS A 246 -4.07 -12.75 24.02
CA LYS A 246 -3.48 -13.38 25.20
C LYS A 246 -2.29 -12.59 25.73
N THR A 247 -1.40 -12.15 24.84
CA THR A 247 -0.22 -11.35 25.20
C THR A 247 -0.62 -9.99 25.75
N GLY A 248 -1.55 -9.29 25.09
CA GLY A 248 -2.06 -8.00 25.56
C GLY A 248 -2.77 -8.08 26.91
N LEU A 249 -3.52 -9.14 27.16
CA LEU A 249 -4.17 -9.35 28.46
C LEU A 249 -3.15 -9.69 29.58
N LYS A 250 -2.01 -10.29 29.25
CA LYS A 250 -0.93 -10.59 30.20
C LYS A 250 -0.20 -9.32 30.65
N TYR A 251 -0.04 -8.34 29.80
CA TYR A 251 0.63 -7.07 30.11
C TYR A 251 -0.40 -6.02 30.52
N LYS A 252 -0.77 -5.97 31.81
CA LYS A 252 -1.83 -5.11 32.37
C LYS A 252 -1.68 -3.62 32.03
N GLU A 253 -0.44 -3.12 31.90
CA GLU A 253 -0.15 -1.70 31.63
C GLU A 253 -0.22 -1.35 30.13
N ALA A 254 -0.06 -2.32 29.23
CA ALA A 254 -0.08 -2.13 27.77
C ALA A 254 -1.36 -2.66 27.10
N GLY A 255 -2.17 -3.41 27.81
CA GLY A 255 -3.41 -4.12 27.43
C GLY A 255 -4.04 -3.77 26.09
N PHE A 256 -5.13 -2.98 26.11
CA PHE A 256 -5.87 -2.62 24.90
C PHE A 256 -5.04 -1.82 23.87
N PRO A 257 -4.20 -0.84 24.24
CA PRO A 257 -3.35 -0.13 23.28
C PRO A 257 -2.42 -1.08 22.50
N TYR A 258 -1.78 -2.04 23.19
CA TYR A 258 -0.93 -3.04 22.52
C TYR A 258 -1.72 -3.91 21.53
N ILE A 259 -2.88 -4.43 21.98
CA ILE A 259 -3.75 -5.24 21.12
C ILE A 259 -4.18 -4.44 19.89
N TRP A 260 -4.60 -3.19 20.11
CA TRP A 260 -5.02 -2.30 19.04
C TRP A 260 -3.90 -2.02 18.03
N GLU A 261 -2.70 -1.71 18.50
CA GLU A 261 -1.54 -1.44 17.64
C GLU A 261 -1.19 -2.66 16.80
N GLN A 262 -1.13 -3.86 17.40
CA GLN A 262 -0.82 -5.08 16.67
C GLN A 262 -1.89 -5.49 15.66
N LEU A 263 -3.17 -5.31 15.97
CA LEU A 263 -4.28 -5.65 15.07
C LEU A 263 -4.53 -4.57 14.02
N ASN A 264 -4.21 -3.33 14.35
CA ASN A 264 -4.42 -2.21 13.43
C ASN A 264 -3.37 -2.18 12.31
N GLY A 265 -2.17 -2.75 12.54
CA GLY A 265 -1.06 -2.56 11.62
C GLY A 265 -0.86 -1.06 11.35
N ASN A 266 -0.60 -0.66 10.11
CA ASN A 266 -0.48 0.76 9.76
C ASN A 266 -1.84 1.41 9.43
N GLY A 267 -2.84 1.22 10.26
CA GLY A 267 -4.13 1.90 10.12
C GLY A 267 -5.23 1.12 9.40
N THR A 268 -4.95 -0.08 8.88
CA THR A 268 -5.94 -0.85 8.10
C THR A 268 -7.20 -1.23 8.88
N LEU A 269 -7.09 -1.47 10.19
CA LEU A 269 -8.23 -1.74 11.05
C LEU A 269 -9.00 -0.44 11.34
N THR A 270 -8.30 0.66 11.60
CA THR A 270 -8.90 1.99 11.78
C THR A 270 -9.74 2.37 10.57
N ASP A 271 -9.21 2.15 9.35
CA ASP A 271 -9.90 2.40 8.10
C ASP A 271 -11.23 1.64 8.01
N LYS A 272 -11.21 0.35 8.34
CA LYS A 272 -12.41 -0.50 8.35
C LYS A 272 -13.41 -0.06 9.41
N VAL A 273 -12.94 0.33 10.60
CA VAL A 273 -13.80 0.82 11.68
C VAL A 273 -14.47 2.13 11.29
N ILE A 274 -13.73 3.07 10.67
CA ILE A 274 -14.31 4.34 10.18
C ILE A 274 -15.37 4.06 9.12
N LEU A 275 -15.11 3.21 8.13
CA LEU A 275 -16.08 2.83 7.10
C LEU A 275 -17.32 2.16 7.69
N ALA A 276 -17.14 1.26 8.67
CA ALA A 276 -18.25 0.63 9.37
C ALA A 276 -19.09 1.64 10.16
N ALA A 277 -18.45 2.57 10.87
CA ALA A 277 -19.14 3.64 11.60
C ALA A 277 -19.93 4.55 10.67
N LEU A 278 -19.39 4.91 9.51
CA LEU A 278 -20.09 5.69 8.48
C LEU A 278 -21.28 4.94 7.90
N ALA A 279 -21.15 3.64 7.65
CA ALA A 279 -22.24 2.80 7.17
C ALA A 279 -23.39 2.73 8.21
N LEU A 280 -23.06 2.52 9.48
CA LEU A 280 -24.02 2.52 10.58
C LEU A 280 -24.72 3.88 10.74
N PHE A 281 -23.96 4.98 10.68
CA PHE A 281 -24.50 6.33 10.73
C PHE A 281 -25.50 6.58 9.58
N SER A 282 -25.10 6.21 8.35
CA SER A 282 -25.98 6.33 7.16
C SER A 282 -27.26 5.50 7.31
N ALA A 283 -27.16 4.27 7.79
CA ALA A 283 -28.28 3.40 8.07
C ALA A 283 -29.23 4.00 9.14
N PHE A 284 -28.65 4.58 10.20
CA PHE A 284 -29.41 5.26 11.26
C PHE A 284 -30.19 6.47 10.72
N VAL A 285 -29.58 7.30 9.88
CA VAL A 285 -30.23 8.45 9.25
C VAL A 285 -31.41 7.99 8.39
N ILE A 286 -31.19 6.97 7.53
CA ILE A 286 -32.26 6.41 6.69
C ILE A 286 -33.39 5.84 7.55
N TYR A 287 -33.07 5.08 8.60
CA TYR A 287 -34.06 4.52 9.54
C TYR A 287 -34.86 5.63 10.24
N SER A 288 -34.18 6.68 10.72
CA SER A 288 -34.83 7.80 11.40
C SER A 288 -35.82 8.54 10.49
N LEU A 289 -35.43 8.79 9.24
CA LEU A 289 -36.32 9.39 8.24
C LEU A 289 -37.52 8.50 7.92
N PHE A 290 -37.32 7.19 7.85
CA PHE A 290 -38.40 6.23 7.65
C PHE A 290 -39.36 6.19 8.84
N GLN A 291 -38.86 6.17 10.09
CA GLN A 291 -39.66 6.21 11.32
C GLN A 291 -40.50 7.48 11.40
N ILE A 292 -39.97 8.64 11.09
CA ILE A 292 -40.74 9.89 11.04
C ILE A 292 -41.87 9.79 10.02
N SER A 293 -41.60 9.22 8.86
CA SER A 293 -42.59 9.03 7.80
C SER A 293 -43.71 8.09 8.24
N VAL A 294 -43.37 6.97 8.89
CA VAL A 294 -44.32 5.99 9.40
C VAL A 294 -45.16 6.52 10.55
N SER A 295 -44.52 7.18 11.53
CA SER A 295 -45.23 7.76 12.69
C SER A 295 -46.26 8.81 12.30
N LYS A 296 -45.95 9.66 11.32
CA LYS A 296 -46.93 10.62 10.77
C LYS A 296 -48.14 9.92 10.11
N ARG A 297 -47.91 8.78 9.46
CA ARG A 297 -48.99 7.99 8.86
C ARG A 297 -49.88 7.33 9.90
N MET A 298 -49.28 6.73 10.93
CA MET A 298 -50.06 6.12 12.03
C MET A 298 -50.95 7.15 12.73
N SER A 299 -50.44 8.36 12.97
CA SER A 299 -51.23 9.46 13.51
C SER A 299 -52.43 9.85 12.62
N GLN A 300 -52.28 9.80 11.30
CA GLN A 300 -53.36 10.09 10.36
C GLN A 300 -54.43 8.97 10.33
N TYR A 301 -54.02 7.72 10.46
CA TYR A 301 -54.92 6.58 10.51
C TYR A 301 -55.68 6.47 11.85
N SER A 302 -55.06 6.91 12.95
CA SER A 302 -55.72 6.92 14.27
C SER A 302 -56.84 7.97 14.38
N VAL A 303 -56.82 9.01 13.57
CA VAL A 303 -57.90 10.05 13.55
C VAL A 303 -59.09 9.66 12.67
N MET A 304 -58.90 8.77 11.68
CA MET A 304 -59.98 8.32 10.78
C MET A 304 -61.16 7.58 11.49
N PRO A 305 -60.88 6.64 12.42
CA PRO A 305 -61.97 5.94 13.12
C PRO A 305 -62.84 6.87 13.97
N VAL A 306 -62.23 7.89 14.58
CA VAL A 306 -62.95 8.89 15.43
C VAL A 306 -63.87 9.74 14.59
N SER A 307 -63.48 10.19 13.42
CA SER A 307 -64.34 10.93 12.49
C SER A 307 -65.50 10.11 11.96
N TYR A 308 -65.27 8.79 11.71
CA TYR A 308 -66.33 7.93 11.21
C TYR A 308 -67.39 7.59 12.26
N THR A 309 -67.01 7.45 13.52
CA THR A 309 -67.96 7.24 14.63
C THR A 309 -68.78 8.49 14.91
N HIS A 310 -68.22 9.71 14.78
CA HIS A 310 -68.95 10.96 14.92
C HIS A 310 -69.96 11.19 13.79
N LEU A 311 -69.60 10.89 12.54
CA LEU A 311 -70.56 11.00 11.41
C LEU A 311 -71.70 10.03 11.54
N ARG A 312 -71.45 8.80 12.01
CA ARG A 312 -72.52 7.80 12.19
C ARG A 312 -73.47 8.12 13.34
N ALA A 313 -73.01 8.83 14.35
CA ALA A 313 -73.85 9.29 15.47
C ALA A 313 -74.82 10.45 15.07
N HIS A 314 -74.52 11.19 14.00
CA HIS A 314 -75.40 12.21 13.45
C HIS A 314 -76.43 11.69 12.45
N GLU A 315 -76.27 10.49 11.88
CA GLU A 315 -77.26 9.87 10.94
C GLU A 315 -78.35 9.03 11.64
N THR A 316 -78.19 8.83 12.94
CA THR A 316 -79.14 7.99 13.72
C THR A 316 -79.97 8.81 14.79
N GLY A 317 -79.94 10.14 14.68
CA GLY A 317 -80.72 11.04 15.54
C GLY A 317 -81.92 11.66 14.85
#